data_e2a951f590203cd458dacd6ce28464f7
#
_entry.id   e2a951f590203cd458dacd6ce28464f7
#
_cell.length_a   1.000
_cell.length_b   1.000
_cell.length_c   1.000
_cell.angle_alpha   90.00
_cell.angle_beta   90.00
_cell.angle_gamma   90.00
#
_symmetry.space_group_name_H-M   'P 1'
#
loop_
_entity.id
_entity.type
_entity.pdbx_description
1 polymer ?
#
loop_
_entity_poly.entity_id
_entity_poly.type
_entity_poly.pdbx_seq_one_letter_code
_entity_poly.pdbx_strand_id
1 'polypeptide(L)'
;MAFWTRRSEPRRPPTPPPELLAGVGSGDYFAIGQRALTLLEEQAGLRSTDRVLDVGCGLGRLAWPLGERLAETGSYDGFDVARPYVDWCSGSLGLDPARFRFHHADVRTKLYNPDGRIEAADFRFPWPDRSFDLAIATSLFTHLLPDAAPRYLREIARTLDRGGRLFASFFLLDERARKALAGGTALQPLTWAVPDGLVADPDVPENAVGYDADWLLGEIARAGLEVRASHAGYWKGQPGLEYQDLVVARRR
;
A
#
# COMPACT_ATOMS: atom_id res chain seq x y z
N MET A 1 -19.53 3.54 -42.28
CA MET A 1 -18.45 4.44 -41.84
C MET A 1 -18.46 4.44 -40.33
N ALA A 2 -17.51 3.76 -39.71
CA ALA A 2 -17.40 3.71 -38.24
C ALA A 2 -16.62 4.95 -37.78
N PHE A 3 -17.28 5.84 -37.06
CA PHE A 3 -16.62 6.98 -36.41
C PHE A 3 -15.76 6.44 -35.26
N TRP A 4 -14.45 6.38 -35.48
CA TRP A 4 -13.47 6.25 -34.41
C TRP A 4 -13.44 7.58 -33.66
N THR A 5 -14.13 7.68 -32.53
CA THR A 5 -13.90 8.76 -31.58
C THR A 5 -12.48 8.57 -31.05
N ARG A 6 -11.55 9.48 -31.42
CA ARG A 6 -10.24 9.59 -30.78
C ARG A 6 -10.51 9.70 -29.28
N ARG A 7 -10.15 8.68 -28.49
CA ARG A 7 -9.95 8.87 -27.05
C ARG A 7 -8.88 9.96 -26.95
N SER A 8 -9.22 11.07 -26.33
CA SER A 8 -8.23 12.09 -25.95
C SER A 8 -7.12 11.41 -25.18
N GLU A 9 -5.87 11.73 -25.49
CA GLU A 9 -4.74 11.25 -24.69
C GLU A 9 -5.02 11.53 -23.21
N PRO A 10 -4.77 10.55 -22.33
CA PRO A 10 -5.03 10.72 -20.91
C PRO A 10 -4.24 11.92 -20.40
N ARG A 11 -4.94 12.88 -19.82
CA ARG A 11 -4.33 14.09 -19.31
C ARG A 11 -3.61 13.75 -18.01
N ARG A 12 -2.29 13.63 -18.05
CA ARG A 12 -1.48 13.45 -16.84
C ARG A 12 -1.83 14.53 -15.82
N PRO A 13 -2.05 14.16 -14.54
CA PRO A 13 -2.21 15.16 -13.50
C PRO A 13 -0.92 15.96 -13.33
N PRO A 14 -0.97 17.12 -12.69
CA PRO A 14 0.25 17.84 -12.35
C PRO A 14 1.16 16.96 -11.47
N THR A 15 2.46 17.17 -11.58
CA THR A 15 3.43 16.55 -10.66
C THR A 15 3.22 17.13 -9.26
N PRO A 16 3.17 16.30 -8.21
CA PRO A 16 3.09 16.81 -6.85
C PRO A 16 4.26 17.77 -6.52
N PRO A 17 4.04 18.78 -5.68
CA PRO A 17 5.11 19.67 -5.22
C PRO A 17 6.28 18.92 -4.61
N PRO A 18 7.54 19.40 -4.78
CA PRO A 18 8.73 18.73 -4.27
C PRO A 18 8.70 18.45 -2.75
N GLU A 19 8.11 19.33 -1.98
CA GLU A 19 7.95 19.19 -0.53
C GLU A 19 7.04 18.02 -0.14
N LEU A 20 6.03 17.71 -0.94
CA LEU A 20 5.18 16.53 -0.74
C LEU A 20 5.86 15.26 -1.24
N LEU A 21 6.57 15.33 -2.38
CA LEU A 21 7.28 14.20 -2.95
C LEU A 21 8.38 13.67 -2.03
N ALA A 22 9.02 14.53 -1.24
CA ALA A 22 10.08 14.16 -0.31
C ALA A 22 9.65 13.10 0.72
N GLY A 23 8.35 13.07 1.06
CA GLY A 23 7.80 12.13 2.05
C GLY A 23 7.29 10.79 1.48
N VAL A 24 7.30 10.58 0.16
CA VAL A 24 6.74 9.35 -0.46
C VAL A 24 7.77 8.49 -1.18
N GLY A 25 9.04 8.67 -0.87
CA GLY A 25 10.14 7.92 -1.49
C GLY A 25 10.56 8.47 -2.85
N SER A 26 11.82 8.18 -3.23
CA SER A 26 12.46 8.67 -4.46
C SER A 26 11.96 7.93 -5.70
N GLY A 27 12.14 8.57 -6.88
CA GLY A 27 11.88 8.02 -8.19
C GLY A 27 10.84 8.79 -8.97
N ASP A 28 10.63 8.40 -10.23
CA ASP A 28 9.62 9.02 -11.09
C ASP A 28 8.20 8.65 -10.61
N TYR A 29 7.45 9.67 -10.19
CA TYR A 29 6.11 9.52 -9.64
C TYR A 29 5.17 8.75 -10.57
N PHE A 30 5.18 9.07 -11.86
CA PHE A 30 4.29 8.45 -12.85
C PHE A 30 4.74 7.04 -13.21
N ALA A 31 6.05 6.84 -13.42
CA ALA A 31 6.59 5.54 -13.76
C ALA A 31 6.34 4.50 -12.64
N ILE A 32 6.50 4.91 -11.37
CA ILE A 32 6.19 4.05 -10.22
C ILE A 32 4.69 3.70 -10.20
N GLY A 33 3.81 4.65 -10.45
CA GLY A 33 2.37 4.40 -10.49
C GLY A 33 1.97 3.43 -11.60
N GLN A 34 2.50 3.61 -12.81
CA GLN A 34 2.26 2.69 -13.94
C GLN A 34 2.82 1.29 -13.68
N ARG A 35 4.01 1.20 -13.09
CA ARG A 35 4.58 -0.10 -12.72
C ARG A 35 3.71 -0.82 -11.69
N ALA A 36 3.23 -0.11 -10.67
CA ALA A 36 2.34 -0.66 -9.66
C ALA A 36 0.99 -1.13 -10.27
N LEU A 37 0.42 -0.37 -11.22
CA LEU A 37 -0.76 -0.79 -11.97
C LEU A 37 -0.51 -2.11 -12.71
N THR A 38 0.61 -2.23 -13.44
CA THR A 38 1.00 -3.47 -14.14
C THR A 38 1.06 -4.65 -13.16
N LEU A 39 1.67 -4.45 -11.99
CA LEU A 39 1.75 -5.49 -10.97
C LEU A 39 0.38 -5.88 -10.41
N LEU A 40 -0.52 -4.93 -10.22
CA LEU A 40 -1.90 -5.22 -9.81
C LEU A 40 -2.64 -6.07 -10.84
N GLU A 41 -2.45 -5.78 -12.13
CA GLU A 41 -3.03 -6.58 -13.22
C GLU A 41 -2.45 -8.00 -13.26
N GLU A 42 -1.14 -8.12 -13.24
CA GLU A 42 -0.42 -9.39 -13.37
C GLU A 42 -0.53 -10.28 -12.12
N GLN A 43 -0.40 -9.71 -10.92
CA GLN A 43 -0.26 -10.46 -9.69
C GLN A 43 -1.57 -10.57 -8.90
N ALA A 44 -2.37 -9.49 -8.85
CA ALA A 44 -3.62 -9.46 -8.10
C ALA A 44 -4.87 -9.63 -8.98
N GLY A 45 -4.72 -9.70 -10.31
CA GLY A 45 -5.82 -9.88 -11.24
C GLY A 45 -6.83 -8.73 -11.16
N LEU A 46 -6.34 -7.49 -11.17
CA LEU A 46 -7.18 -6.28 -11.18
C LEU A 46 -8.22 -6.35 -12.30
N ARG A 47 -9.46 -6.04 -11.96
CA ARG A 47 -10.59 -5.96 -12.89
C ARG A 47 -11.05 -4.52 -13.04
N SER A 48 -11.52 -4.13 -14.21
CA SER A 48 -12.02 -2.77 -14.43
C SER A 48 -13.27 -2.42 -13.60
N THR A 49 -13.97 -3.42 -13.09
CA THR A 49 -15.17 -3.26 -12.25
C THR A 49 -14.89 -3.33 -10.75
N ASP A 50 -13.64 -3.50 -10.33
CA ASP A 50 -13.30 -3.64 -8.91
C ASP A 50 -13.64 -2.38 -8.12
N ARG A 51 -14.17 -2.57 -6.92
CA ARG A 51 -14.20 -1.58 -5.84
C ARG A 51 -12.88 -1.70 -5.10
N VAL A 52 -12.04 -0.68 -5.22
CA VAL A 52 -10.67 -0.68 -4.72
C VAL A 52 -10.56 0.11 -3.43
N LEU A 53 -9.95 -0.47 -2.40
CA LEU A 53 -9.51 0.21 -1.19
C LEU A 53 -7.98 0.36 -1.23
N ASP A 54 -7.46 1.59 -1.11
CA ASP A 54 -6.03 1.87 -1.03
C ASP A 54 -5.67 2.36 0.38
N VAL A 55 -4.97 1.51 1.12
CA VAL A 55 -4.61 1.70 2.52
C VAL A 55 -3.23 2.36 2.58
N GLY A 56 -3.18 3.64 2.95
CA GLY A 56 -1.97 4.45 2.83
C GLY A 56 -1.75 4.91 1.39
N CYS A 57 -2.74 5.61 0.82
CA CYS A 57 -2.74 5.99 -0.60
C CYS A 57 -1.67 7.04 -0.98
N GLY A 58 -1.03 7.65 0.02
CA GLY A 58 -0.01 8.67 -0.19
C GLY A 58 -0.50 9.80 -1.10
N LEU A 59 0.32 10.17 -2.07
CA LEU A 59 0.01 11.20 -3.07
C LEU A 59 -0.82 10.69 -4.26
N GLY A 60 -1.42 9.51 -4.18
CA GLY A 60 -2.28 8.96 -5.23
C GLY A 60 -1.52 8.43 -6.45
N ARG A 61 -0.26 7.98 -6.27
CA ARG A 61 0.53 7.37 -7.36
C ARG A 61 -0.24 6.30 -8.11
N LEU A 62 -1.01 5.51 -7.37
CA LEU A 62 -1.82 4.41 -7.91
C LEU A 62 -3.22 4.86 -8.34
N ALA A 63 -3.80 5.83 -7.64
CA ALA A 63 -5.12 6.35 -7.95
C ALA A 63 -5.22 6.90 -9.37
N TRP A 64 -4.18 7.64 -9.81
CA TRP A 64 -4.16 8.22 -11.14
C TRP A 64 -4.24 7.16 -12.26
N PRO A 65 -3.35 6.16 -12.38
CA PRO A 65 -3.45 5.17 -13.43
C PRO A 65 -4.68 4.27 -13.30
N LEU A 66 -5.19 4.05 -12.09
CA LEU A 66 -6.47 3.36 -11.86
C LEU A 66 -7.65 4.18 -12.42
N GLY A 67 -7.55 5.51 -12.47
CA GLY A 67 -8.56 6.38 -13.09
C GLY A 67 -8.79 6.07 -14.56
N GLU A 68 -7.75 5.65 -15.28
CA GLU A 68 -7.83 5.23 -16.68
C GLU A 68 -8.25 3.77 -16.85
N ARG A 69 -8.02 2.95 -15.82
CA ARG A 69 -8.20 1.49 -15.88
C ARG A 69 -9.57 1.03 -15.39
N LEU A 70 -10.13 1.68 -14.37
CA LEU A 70 -11.44 1.32 -13.85
C LEU A 70 -12.56 1.83 -14.76
N ALA A 71 -13.51 0.95 -15.06
CA ALA A 71 -14.74 1.29 -15.79
C ALA A 71 -15.68 2.14 -14.90
N GLU A 72 -16.76 2.67 -15.47
CA GLU A 72 -17.76 3.48 -14.74
C GLU A 72 -18.34 2.78 -13.51
N THR A 73 -18.42 1.45 -13.53
CA THR A 73 -18.91 0.62 -12.42
C THR A 73 -17.86 0.34 -11.34
N GLY A 74 -16.59 0.60 -11.62
CA GLY A 74 -15.51 0.47 -10.66
C GLY A 74 -15.37 1.72 -9.81
N SER A 75 -14.81 1.60 -8.61
CA SER A 75 -14.59 2.71 -7.70
C SER A 75 -13.29 2.57 -6.92
N TYR A 76 -12.84 3.68 -6.35
CA TYR A 76 -11.64 3.76 -5.55
C TYR A 76 -11.89 4.59 -4.31
N ASP A 77 -11.52 4.05 -3.17
CA ASP A 77 -11.44 4.75 -1.89
C ASP A 77 -10.02 4.62 -1.36
N GLY A 78 -9.30 5.74 -1.25
CA GLY A 78 -7.99 5.78 -0.62
C GLY A 78 -8.04 6.51 0.71
N PHE A 79 -7.23 6.11 1.67
CA PHE A 79 -7.01 6.92 2.86
C PHE A 79 -5.53 7.02 3.22
N ASP A 80 -5.19 8.14 3.86
CA ASP A 80 -3.85 8.38 4.37
C ASP A 80 -3.89 9.16 5.68
N VAL A 81 -2.85 9.05 6.49
CA VAL A 81 -2.71 9.78 7.74
C VAL A 81 -2.16 11.18 7.54
N ALA A 82 -1.47 11.44 6.43
CA ALA A 82 -0.93 12.74 6.07
C ALA A 82 -2.00 13.61 5.40
N ARG A 83 -2.57 14.56 6.15
CA ARG A 83 -3.58 15.49 5.64
C ARG A 83 -3.18 16.17 4.33
N PRO A 84 -1.93 16.68 4.17
CA PRO A 84 -1.52 17.33 2.92
C PRO A 84 -1.56 16.41 1.70
N TYR A 85 -1.36 15.09 1.88
CA TYR A 85 -1.45 14.12 0.79
C TYR A 85 -2.89 13.92 0.33
N VAL A 86 -3.82 13.79 1.29
CA VAL A 86 -5.26 13.66 1.01
C VAL A 86 -5.80 14.90 0.30
N ASP A 87 -5.41 16.08 0.77
CA ASP A 87 -5.82 17.35 0.17
C ASP A 87 -5.30 17.49 -1.27
N TRP A 88 -4.04 17.10 -1.50
CA TRP A 88 -3.46 17.01 -2.85
C TRP A 88 -4.25 16.06 -3.75
N CYS A 89 -4.51 14.83 -3.30
CA CYS A 89 -5.24 13.83 -4.07
C CYS A 89 -6.63 14.33 -4.46
N SER A 90 -7.36 14.91 -3.51
CA SER A 90 -8.72 15.40 -3.70
C SER A 90 -8.80 16.60 -4.66
N GLY A 91 -7.79 17.47 -4.64
CA GLY A 91 -7.80 18.74 -5.41
C GLY A 91 -7.07 18.69 -6.73
N SER A 92 -6.12 17.79 -6.94
CA SER A 92 -5.13 17.91 -8.03
C SER A 92 -5.11 16.76 -9.02
N LEU A 93 -5.57 15.55 -8.67
CA LEU A 93 -5.48 14.40 -9.57
C LEU A 93 -6.45 14.47 -10.75
N GLY A 94 -7.49 15.30 -10.70
CA GLY A 94 -8.47 15.45 -11.78
C GLY A 94 -9.33 14.20 -11.99
N LEU A 95 -9.47 13.36 -10.97
CA LEU A 95 -10.30 12.16 -10.98
C LEU A 95 -11.75 12.51 -10.62
N ASP A 96 -12.70 11.72 -11.11
CA ASP A 96 -14.12 11.89 -10.81
C ASP A 96 -14.39 11.64 -9.30
N PRO A 97 -14.79 12.65 -8.51
CA PRO A 97 -14.98 12.51 -7.07
C PRO A 97 -16.15 11.61 -6.68
N ALA A 98 -17.07 11.32 -7.60
CA ALA A 98 -18.13 10.35 -7.36
C ALA A 98 -17.59 8.91 -7.27
N ARG A 99 -16.45 8.65 -7.91
CA ARG A 99 -15.83 7.32 -8.01
C ARG A 99 -14.50 7.19 -7.29
N PHE A 100 -13.74 8.28 -7.16
CA PHE A 100 -12.43 8.35 -6.53
C PHE A 100 -12.49 9.25 -5.31
N ARG A 101 -12.47 8.66 -4.13
CA ARG A 101 -12.61 9.36 -2.86
C ARG A 101 -11.34 9.20 -2.03
N PHE A 102 -10.92 10.30 -1.40
CA PHE A 102 -9.73 10.33 -0.56
C PHE A 102 -10.11 10.78 0.86
N HIS A 103 -9.66 10.03 1.86
CA HIS A 103 -10.08 10.18 3.24
C HIS A 103 -8.87 10.40 4.15
N HIS A 104 -8.94 11.38 5.04
CA HIS A 104 -7.93 11.53 6.08
C HIS A 104 -8.24 10.61 7.25
N ALA A 105 -7.26 9.80 7.64
CA ALA A 105 -7.30 8.98 8.85
C ALA A 105 -6.51 9.68 9.96
N ASP A 106 -7.18 10.07 11.03
CA ASP A 106 -6.57 10.77 12.17
C ASP A 106 -5.79 9.81 13.09
N VAL A 107 -4.95 8.97 12.47
CA VAL A 107 -4.11 7.98 13.14
C VAL A 107 -2.76 8.60 13.46
N ARG A 108 -2.30 8.39 14.69
CA ARG A 108 -1.02 8.90 15.15
C ARG A 108 0.13 8.07 14.60
N THR A 109 1.10 8.75 13.98
CA THR A 109 2.42 8.23 13.62
C THR A 109 3.46 9.30 13.86
N LYS A 110 4.65 8.93 14.31
CA LYS A 110 5.73 9.92 14.53
C LYS A 110 6.15 10.61 13.23
N LEU A 111 6.06 9.88 12.11
CA LEU A 111 6.59 10.34 10.83
C LEU A 111 5.61 11.23 10.05
N TYR A 112 4.32 10.89 10.02
CA TYR A 112 3.37 11.51 9.10
C TYR A 112 2.24 12.30 9.77
N ASN A 113 1.88 11.96 11.03
CA ASN A 113 0.80 12.60 11.77
C ASN A 113 1.04 12.51 13.29
N PRO A 114 2.03 13.23 13.84
CA PRO A 114 2.40 13.13 15.26
C PRO A 114 1.28 13.55 16.22
N ASP A 115 0.37 14.41 15.76
CA ASP A 115 -0.76 14.92 16.54
C ASP A 115 -2.05 14.09 16.35
N GLY A 116 -1.97 12.96 15.64
CA GLY A 116 -3.10 12.06 15.42
C GLY A 116 -3.68 11.55 16.73
N ARG A 117 -5.01 11.40 16.79
CA ARG A 117 -5.75 11.09 18.01
C ARG A 117 -6.02 9.61 18.20
N ILE A 118 -5.88 8.80 17.15
CA ILE A 118 -6.19 7.36 17.17
C ILE A 118 -4.88 6.59 17.10
N GLU A 119 -4.66 5.65 18.02
CA GLU A 119 -3.54 4.72 17.91
C GLU A 119 -3.76 3.76 16.73
N ALA A 120 -2.70 3.44 15.99
CA ALA A 120 -2.79 2.57 14.83
C ALA A 120 -3.41 1.19 15.16
N ALA A 121 -3.07 0.63 16.34
CA ALA A 121 -3.62 -0.64 16.81
C ALA A 121 -5.13 -0.62 17.11
N ASP A 122 -5.72 0.58 17.29
CA ASP A 122 -7.14 0.77 17.59
C ASP A 122 -7.94 1.25 16.36
N PHE A 123 -7.26 1.62 15.28
CA PHE A 123 -7.93 2.22 14.13
C PHE A 123 -8.89 1.24 13.46
N ARG A 124 -10.15 1.66 13.34
CA ARG A 124 -11.18 0.96 12.58
C ARG A 124 -11.42 1.67 11.26
N PHE A 125 -11.36 0.93 10.16
CA PHE A 125 -11.65 1.48 8.84
C PHE A 125 -13.12 1.92 8.75
N PRO A 126 -13.42 3.12 8.21
CA PRO A 126 -14.77 3.70 8.24
C PRO A 126 -15.75 3.07 7.24
N TRP A 127 -15.39 1.98 6.58
CA TRP A 127 -16.26 1.29 5.64
C TRP A 127 -16.94 0.08 6.27
N PRO A 128 -18.17 -0.26 5.78
CA PRO A 128 -18.85 -1.49 6.16
C PRO A 128 -18.06 -2.75 5.76
N ASP A 129 -18.49 -3.88 6.30
CA ASP A 129 -18.00 -5.18 5.88
C ASP A 129 -18.30 -5.41 4.38
N ARG A 130 -17.37 -6.06 3.67
CA ARG A 130 -17.56 -6.49 2.27
C ARG A 130 -17.83 -5.33 1.29
N SER A 131 -17.17 -4.21 1.49
CA SER A 131 -17.31 -3.02 0.64
C SER A 131 -16.43 -3.07 -0.60
N PHE A 132 -15.37 -3.91 -0.62
CA PHE A 132 -14.32 -3.86 -1.64
C PHE A 132 -14.00 -5.24 -2.23
N ASP A 133 -13.53 -5.23 -3.48
CA ASP A 133 -13.12 -6.42 -4.23
C ASP A 133 -11.60 -6.58 -4.22
N LEU A 134 -10.87 -5.47 -4.09
CA LEU A 134 -9.41 -5.41 -4.02
C LEU A 134 -8.99 -4.40 -2.94
N ALA A 135 -8.12 -4.80 -2.04
CA ALA A 135 -7.40 -3.92 -1.13
C ALA A 135 -5.92 -3.84 -1.54
N ILE A 136 -5.37 -2.64 -1.50
CA ILE A 136 -3.99 -2.33 -1.80
C ILE A 136 -3.35 -1.74 -0.55
N ALA A 137 -2.13 -2.15 -0.23
CA ALA A 137 -1.36 -1.63 0.89
C ALA A 137 0.13 -1.61 0.50
N THR A 138 0.49 -0.76 -0.48
CA THR A 138 1.87 -0.62 -0.95
C THR A 138 2.63 0.37 -0.07
N SER A 139 3.80 -0.05 0.42
CA SER A 139 4.64 0.71 1.35
C SER A 139 3.95 1.17 2.65
N LEU A 140 2.76 0.65 2.95
CA LEU A 140 2.09 0.91 4.22
C LEU A 140 2.76 0.15 5.37
N PHE A 141 2.82 -1.18 5.24
CA PHE A 141 3.34 -2.04 6.30
C PHE A 141 4.82 -1.78 6.59
N THR A 142 5.58 -1.29 5.63
CA THR A 142 6.97 -0.88 5.86
C THR A 142 7.12 0.37 6.74
N HIS A 143 6.02 1.00 7.13
CA HIS A 143 5.92 2.15 8.04
C HIS A 143 4.94 1.92 9.20
N LEU A 144 4.39 0.70 9.34
CA LEU A 144 3.47 0.33 10.41
C LEU A 144 4.17 -0.61 11.39
N LEU A 145 4.08 -0.34 12.69
CA LEU A 145 4.71 -1.20 13.70
C LEU A 145 4.01 -2.56 13.84
N PRO A 146 4.74 -3.62 14.26
CA PRO A 146 4.16 -4.97 14.35
C PRO A 146 2.93 -5.09 15.26
N ASP A 147 2.82 -4.30 16.31
CA ASP A 147 1.65 -4.30 17.22
C ASP A 147 0.35 -3.85 16.53
N ALA A 148 0.44 -2.97 15.52
CA ALA A 148 -0.70 -2.48 14.77
C ALA A 148 -1.03 -3.35 13.52
N ALA A 149 -0.07 -4.10 12.99
CA ALA A 149 -0.27 -4.88 11.77
C ALA A 149 -1.44 -5.87 11.84
N PRO A 150 -1.67 -6.62 12.94
CA PRO A 150 -2.83 -7.52 13.06
C PRO A 150 -4.17 -6.79 12.97
N ARG A 151 -4.24 -5.54 13.47
CA ARG A 151 -5.44 -4.72 13.37
C ARG A 151 -5.74 -4.36 11.94
N TYR A 152 -4.75 -3.85 11.20
CA TYR A 152 -4.91 -3.49 9.80
C TYR A 152 -5.26 -4.70 8.93
N LEU A 153 -4.61 -5.84 9.12
CA LEU A 153 -4.92 -7.07 8.40
C LEU A 153 -6.38 -7.53 8.63
N ARG A 154 -6.88 -7.46 9.89
CA ARG A 154 -8.27 -7.77 10.20
C ARG A 154 -9.25 -6.79 9.56
N GLU A 155 -8.95 -5.49 9.55
CA GLU A 155 -9.81 -4.48 8.93
C GLU A 155 -9.81 -4.60 7.39
N ILE A 156 -8.66 -4.88 6.78
CA ILE A 156 -8.58 -5.22 5.36
C ILE A 156 -9.45 -6.44 5.05
N ALA A 157 -9.29 -7.52 5.80
CA ALA A 157 -10.08 -8.73 5.60
C ALA A 157 -11.58 -8.48 5.81
N ARG A 158 -11.97 -7.68 6.81
CA ARG A 158 -13.36 -7.34 7.09
C ARG A 158 -14.00 -6.57 5.93
N THR A 159 -13.28 -5.59 5.40
CA THR A 159 -13.78 -4.71 4.35
C THR A 159 -13.76 -5.33 2.96
N LEU A 160 -12.92 -6.33 2.69
CA LEU A 160 -12.94 -7.10 1.46
C LEU A 160 -14.19 -7.97 1.36
N ASP A 161 -14.75 -8.17 0.19
CA ASP A 161 -15.80 -9.14 -0.08
C ASP A 161 -15.24 -10.58 -0.07
N ARG A 162 -16.09 -11.58 -0.06
CA ARG A 162 -15.67 -12.99 -0.17
C ARG A 162 -14.91 -13.20 -1.48
N GLY A 163 -13.74 -13.80 -1.38
CA GLY A 163 -12.84 -13.96 -2.52
C GLY A 163 -12.17 -12.67 -2.99
N GLY A 164 -12.39 -11.56 -2.30
CA GLY A 164 -11.65 -10.31 -2.48
C GLY A 164 -10.15 -10.49 -2.23
N ARG A 165 -9.34 -9.61 -2.78
CA ARG A 165 -7.88 -9.78 -2.87
C ARG A 165 -7.19 -8.67 -2.11
N LEU A 166 -6.08 -9.03 -1.46
CA LEU A 166 -5.10 -8.10 -0.90
C LEU A 166 -3.84 -8.13 -1.76
N PHE A 167 -3.33 -6.97 -2.12
CA PHE A 167 -2.01 -6.75 -2.70
C PHE A 167 -1.23 -5.84 -1.75
N ALA A 168 -0.20 -6.36 -1.10
CA ALA A 168 0.54 -5.61 -0.08
C ALA A 168 2.05 -5.82 -0.20
N SER A 169 2.82 -4.81 0.21
CA SER A 169 4.27 -4.88 0.24
C SER A 169 4.83 -4.79 1.66
N PHE A 170 5.97 -5.47 1.88
CA PHE A 170 6.60 -5.67 3.18
C PHE A 170 8.13 -5.69 3.07
N PHE A 171 8.80 -5.59 4.22
CA PHE A 171 10.15 -6.10 4.41
C PHE A 171 10.06 -7.38 5.24
N LEU A 172 10.10 -8.55 4.58
CA LEU A 172 9.99 -9.86 5.24
C LEU A 172 11.36 -10.36 5.69
N LEU A 173 11.51 -10.55 6.99
CA LEU A 173 12.73 -11.05 7.62
C LEU A 173 12.78 -12.58 7.56
N ASP A 174 12.87 -13.11 6.35
CA ASP A 174 13.16 -14.50 6.07
C ASP A 174 14.66 -14.82 6.24
N GLU A 175 15.08 -16.06 6.02
CA GLU A 175 16.48 -16.48 6.12
C GLU A 175 17.39 -15.66 5.20
N ARG A 176 16.96 -15.35 3.97
CA ARG A 176 17.72 -14.53 3.00
C ARG A 176 17.92 -13.11 3.49
N ALA A 177 16.86 -12.50 4.01
CA ALA A 177 16.92 -11.16 4.58
C ALA A 177 17.87 -11.11 5.78
N ARG A 178 17.75 -12.05 6.71
CA ARG A 178 18.61 -12.11 7.89
C ARG A 178 20.09 -12.31 7.51
N LYS A 179 20.37 -13.15 6.51
CA LYS A 179 21.72 -13.32 5.97
C LYS A 179 22.26 -12.05 5.32
N ALA A 180 21.45 -11.37 4.53
CA ALA A 180 21.83 -10.11 3.88
C ALA A 180 22.10 -8.99 4.89
N LEU A 181 21.26 -8.87 5.93
CA LEU A 181 21.43 -7.90 7.02
C LEU A 181 22.71 -8.18 7.79
N ALA A 182 22.97 -9.42 8.19
CA ALA A 182 24.19 -9.83 8.90
C ALA A 182 25.45 -9.62 8.07
N GLY A 183 25.38 -9.81 6.75
CA GLY A 183 26.47 -9.61 5.81
C GLY A 183 26.63 -8.16 5.30
N GLY A 184 25.77 -7.23 5.71
CA GLY A 184 25.80 -5.82 5.27
C GLY A 184 25.49 -5.63 3.78
N THR A 185 24.79 -6.56 3.14
CA THR A 185 24.45 -6.52 1.70
C THR A 185 22.99 -6.13 1.44
N ALA A 186 22.16 -6.02 2.49
CA ALA A 186 20.80 -5.54 2.36
C ALA A 186 20.79 -4.05 1.99
N LEU A 187 19.94 -3.68 1.01
CA LEU A 187 19.79 -2.28 0.58
C LEU A 187 18.95 -1.46 1.56
N GLN A 188 18.11 -2.14 2.36
CA GLN A 188 17.41 -1.54 3.49
C GLN A 188 18.00 -2.10 4.78
N PRO A 189 18.81 -1.34 5.50
CA PRO A 189 19.30 -1.76 6.80
C PRO A 189 18.16 -1.73 7.83
N LEU A 190 17.96 -2.86 8.52
CA LEU A 190 17.01 -3.02 9.61
C LEU A 190 17.80 -3.67 10.76
N THR A 191 18.17 -2.88 11.78
CA THR A 191 19.20 -3.27 12.74
C THR A 191 18.73 -3.31 14.19
N TRP A 192 17.61 -2.64 14.51
CA TRP A 192 17.12 -2.54 15.87
C TRP A 192 15.94 -3.48 16.07
N ALA A 193 16.06 -4.34 17.08
CA ALA A 193 15.02 -5.33 17.39
C ALA A 193 13.80 -4.66 18.05
N VAL A 194 12.63 -5.06 17.55
CA VAL A 194 11.32 -4.83 18.17
C VAL A 194 10.59 -6.17 18.28
N PRO A 195 9.52 -6.29 19.08
CA PRO A 195 8.71 -7.50 19.06
C PRO A 195 8.27 -7.83 17.61
N ASP A 196 8.46 -9.08 17.23
CA ASP A 196 8.06 -9.62 15.92
C ASP A 196 8.69 -8.95 14.68
N GLY A 197 9.79 -8.18 14.86
CA GLY A 197 10.42 -7.49 13.74
C GLY A 197 11.74 -6.78 14.03
N LEU A 198 12.16 -6.00 13.04
CA LEU A 198 13.30 -5.09 13.11
C LEU A 198 12.89 -3.72 12.56
N VAL A 199 13.51 -2.66 13.06
CA VAL A 199 13.37 -1.29 12.53
C VAL A 199 14.72 -0.71 12.13
N ALA A 200 14.70 0.28 11.24
CA ALA A 200 15.92 0.96 10.80
C ALA A 200 16.42 1.98 11.84
N ASP A 201 15.52 2.63 12.54
CA ASP A 201 15.80 3.72 13.48
C ASP A 201 14.95 3.54 14.75
N PRO A 202 15.56 3.41 15.94
CA PRO A 202 14.81 3.25 17.19
C PRO A 202 14.10 4.54 17.65
N ASP A 203 14.59 5.71 17.21
CA ASP A 203 14.01 7.00 17.57
C ASP A 203 12.78 7.34 16.71
N VAL A 204 12.78 6.86 15.44
CA VAL A 204 11.65 6.96 14.50
C VAL A 204 11.40 5.59 13.89
N PRO A 205 10.84 4.64 14.66
CA PRO A 205 10.72 3.25 14.23
C PRO A 205 9.86 3.05 12.98
N GLU A 206 8.87 3.93 12.75
CA GLU A 206 8.06 3.90 11.53
C GLU A 206 8.83 4.30 10.25
N ASN A 207 10.10 4.74 10.35
CA ASN A 207 10.90 5.08 9.17
C ASN A 207 11.12 3.88 8.23
N ALA A 208 11.42 2.70 8.79
CA ALA A 208 11.37 1.45 8.06
C ALA A 208 11.18 0.27 9.03
N VAL A 209 10.19 -0.56 8.75
CA VAL A 209 9.76 -1.69 9.59
C VAL A 209 9.84 -2.98 8.78
N GLY A 210 10.58 -3.95 9.29
CA GLY A 210 10.60 -5.32 8.78
C GLY A 210 9.95 -6.27 9.78
N TYR A 211 9.22 -7.25 9.28
CA TYR A 211 8.48 -8.23 10.08
C TYR A 211 9.14 -9.59 10.02
N ASP A 212 9.16 -10.32 11.13
CA ASP A 212 9.41 -11.75 11.09
C ASP A 212 8.44 -12.40 10.08
N ALA A 213 9.01 -13.14 9.12
CA ALA A 213 8.23 -13.64 7.98
C ALA A 213 7.16 -14.65 8.42
N ASP A 214 7.51 -15.58 9.31
CA ASP A 214 6.58 -16.63 9.77
C ASP A 214 5.48 -16.03 10.63
N TRP A 215 5.83 -15.09 11.50
CA TRP A 215 4.86 -14.35 12.30
C TRP A 215 3.85 -13.61 11.45
N LEU A 216 4.33 -12.79 10.47
CA LEU A 216 3.43 -12.00 9.62
C LEU A 216 2.52 -12.87 8.74
N LEU A 217 3.04 -13.94 8.14
CA LEU A 217 2.24 -14.89 7.38
C LEU A 217 1.17 -15.57 8.27
N GLY A 218 1.53 -15.84 9.53
CA GLY A 218 0.59 -16.29 10.55
C GLY A 218 -0.52 -15.28 10.83
N GLU A 219 -0.21 -13.98 10.96
CA GLU A 219 -1.20 -12.92 11.18
C GLU A 219 -2.12 -12.73 9.97
N ILE A 220 -1.58 -12.79 8.75
CA ILE A 220 -2.38 -12.78 7.52
C ILE A 220 -3.41 -13.93 7.54
N ALA A 221 -2.97 -15.13 7.90
CA ALA A 221 -3.86 -16.29 7.99
C ALA A 221 -4.92 -16.15 9.10
N ARG A 222 -4.55 -15.62 10.28
CA ARG A 222 -5.47 -15.35 11.41
C ARG A 222 -6.52 -14.30 11.06
N ALA A 223 -6.17 -13.34 10.21
CA ALA A 223 -7.12 -12.36 9.69
C ALA A 223 -8.15 -12.96 8.71
N GLY A 224 -8.01 -14.23 8.31
CA GLY A 224 -8.91 -14.89 7.35
C GLY A 224 -8.49 -14.67 5.89
N LEU A 225 -7.23 -14.29 5.68
CA LEU A 225 -6.62 -14.13 4.36
C LEU A 225 -5.75 -15.35 4.04
N GLU A 226 -5.84 -15.86 2.82
CA GLU A 226 -5.03 -16.97 2.31
C GLU A 226 -4.00 -16.44 1.32
N VAL A 227 -2.72 -16.59 1.64
CA VAL A 227 -1.64 -16.18 0.74
C VAL A 227 -1.68 -17.01 -0.54
N ARG A 228 -1.70 -16.36 -1.69
CA ARG A 228 -1.73 -16.95 -3.04
C ARG A 228 -0.40 -16.85 -3.75
N ALA A 229 0.33 -15.75 -3.51
CA ALA A 229 1.66 -15.54 -4.03
C ALA A 229 2.49 -14.70 -3.05
N SER A 230 3.78 -14.96 -3.02
CA SER A 230 4.77 -14.15 -2.32
C SER A 230 6.00 -14.01 -3.22
N HIS A 231 6.40 -12.78 -3.50
CA HIS A 231 7.53 -12.46 -4.36
C HIS A 231 8.59 -11.73 -3.55
N ALA A 232 9.82 -12.23 -3.60
CA ALA A 232 10.93 -11.59 -2.90
C ALA A 232 11.27 -10.23 -3.49
N GLY A 233 11.51 -9.27 -2.61
CA GLY A 233 12.01 -7.94 -2.96
C GLY A 233 13.53 -7.90 -3.12
N TYR A 234 14.01 -6.96 -3.97
CA TYR A 234 15.46 -6.81 -4.15
C TYR A 234 16.13 -5.98 -3.03
N TRP A 235 15.38 -5.47 -2.05
CA TRP A 235 15.94 -4.83 -0.85
C TRP A 235 16.92 -5.73 -0.08
N LYS A 236 16.80 -7.05 -0.25
CA LYS A 236 17.69 -8.08 0.33
C LYS A 236 19.05 -8.16 -0.38
N GLY A 237 19.36 -7.25 -1.33
CA GLY A 237 20.61 -7.29 -2.11
C GLY A 237 20.68 -8.41 -3.14
N GLN A 238 19.56 -8.99 -3.54
CA GLN A 238 19.44 -10.04 -4.54
C GLN A 238 18.32 -9.70 -5.54
N PRO A 239 18.30 -10.30 -6.74
CA PRO A 239 17.21 -10.06 -7.69
C PRO A 239 15.84 -10.34 -7.07
N GLY A 240 14.88 -9.45 -7.33
CA GLY A 240 13.52 -9.52 -6.85
C GLY A 240 12.56 -8.84 -7.83
N LEU A 241 11.26 -9.04 -7.64
CA LEU A 241 10.23 -8.49 -8.51
C LEU A 241 10.15 -6.96 -8.40
N GLU A 242 10.18 -6.46 -7.17
CA GLU A 242 10.17 -5.05 -6.79
C GLU A 242 11.16 -4.79 -5.65
N TYR A 243 11.27 -3.52 -5.19
CA TYR A 243 12.14 -3.19 -4.06
C TYR A 243 11.72 -3.94 -2.80
N GLN A 244 10.43 -3.87 -2.43
CA GLN A 244 9.85 -4.56 -1.28
C GLN A 244 9.34 -5.95 -1.67
N ASP A 245 9.23 -6.86 -0.69
CA ASP A 245 8.53 -8.12 -0.90
C ASP A 245 7.06 -7.86 -1.18
N LEU A 246 6.46 -8.58 -2.14
CA LEU A 246 5.05 -8.48 -2.45
C LEU A 246 4.31 -9.74 -1.99
N VAL A 247 3.19 -9.54 -1.31
CA VAL A 247 2.28 -10.61 -0.91
C VAL A 247 0.91 -10.36 -1.53
N VAL A 248 0.40 -11.37 -2.21
CA VAL A 248 -0.97 -11.42 -2.70
C VAL A 248 -1.74 -12.44 -1.89
N ALA A 249 -2.84 -12.00 -1.28
CA ALA A 249 -3.69 -12.88 -0.49
C ALA A 249 -5.17 -12.74 -0.91
N ARG A 250 -5.98 -13.75 -0.58
CA ARG A 250 -7.39 -13.79 -0.89
C ARG A 250 -8.21 -14.00 0.38
N ARG A 251 -9.28 -13.24 0.56
CA ARG A 251 -10.26 -13.47 1.62
C ARG A 251 -10.99 -14.80 1.41
N ARG A 252 -11.02 -15.63 2.46
CA ARG A 252 -11.77 -16.88 2.51
C ARG A 252 -13.29 -16.67 2.54
#